data_116128878df1aa41b763b836ad9f6e78
#
_entry.id   116128878df1aa41b763b836ad9f6e78
#
_cell.length_a   1.000
_cell.length_b   1.000
_cell.length_c   1.000
_cell.angle_alpha   90.00
_cell.angle_beta   90.00
_cell.angle_gamma   90.00
#
_symmetry.space_group_name_H-M   'P 1'
#
loop_
_entity.id
_entity.type
_entity.pdbx_description
1 polymer ?
#
loop_
_entity_poly.entity_id
_entity_poly.type
_entity_poly.pdbx_seq_one_letter_code
_entity_poly.pdbx_strand_id
1 'polypeptide(L)'
;MSLANIPFWVATTRSSAPSDAVDTVWLWARTLLVDHRAYPLFAMLFGFGLVTMVNRRIASGTQSYLQSLPGVEAGREPTEQEEVWAREQATVGARRLVRRRGLWMVLFGAAHAMLFSGDIIGTYGLAAVVFAGWLARKHRKRAMAVSVVATVATISTMHTMGSHVAAQGLSAAAVMKQGAGESATTLLSYVSGSVTSWAGNSVTTVLFSMVVPAMFLGARLADTDFLAHPERHRRLLTGVGLGSLGIGAAGGIGYGIWATGGTLAGWTAPLHEVTGLAGACGWLALLALYAGEPTADGRLAGLRRLASNVGRRSMTAYLSQTFLFAIIFLALPALTGIEFHLGEAQAAGIAAAVWLATVGLCTVLERGGHAGPFETLLRTAVARSERRRRLPVPPAPVLPTETAASSDAYGLVH
;
A
#
# COMPACT_ATOMS: atom_id res chain seq x y z
N MET A 1 3.52 9.92 4.76
CA MET A 1 3.41 9.03 5.94
C MET A 1 3.96 9.68 7.21
N SER A 2 5.15 10.31 7.21
CA SER A 2 5.69 10.98 8.41
C SER A 2 4.67 11.94 9.04
N LEU A 3 4.13 12.88 8.23
CA LEU A 3 3.09 13.83 8.66
C LEU A 3 1.77 13.18 9.08
N ALA A 4 1.42 12.02 8.52
CA ALA A 4 0.20 11.31 8.89
C ALA A 4 0.36 10.49 10.19
N ASN A 5 1.59 10.11 10.54
CA ASN A 5 1.88 9.29 11.71
C ASN A 5 2.27 10.11 12.94
N ILE A 6 2.69 11.37 12.78
CA ILE A 6 3.16 12.18 13.91
C ILE A 6 2.11 12.38 15.01
N PRO A 7 0.78 12.52 14.74
CA PRO A 7 -0.22 12.65 15.79
C PRO A 7 -0.23 11.49 16.78
N PHE A 8 0.04 10.26 16.28
CA PHE A 8 0.16 9.09 17.14
C PHE A 8 1.30 9.25 18.17
N TRP A 9 2.46 9.74 17.70
CA TRP A 9 3.63 9.91 18.56
C TRP A 9 3.46 11.05 19.57
N VAL A 10 2.81 12.15 19.17
CA VAL A 10 2.46 13.24 20.08
C VAL A 10 1.44 12.78 21.13
N ALA A 11 0.47 11.95 20.75
CA ALA A 11 -0.50 11.41 21.69
C ALA A 11 0.12 10.51 22.77
N THR A 12 1.33 9.97 22.56
CA THR A 12 2.08 9.23 23.59
C THR A 12 2.73 10.15 24.61
N THR A 13 2.83 11.45 24.34
CA THR A 13 3.33 12.44 25.30
C THR A 13 2.21 12.86 26.26
N ARG A 14 2.56 13.15 27.52
CA ARG A 14 1.55 13.42 28.57
C ARG A 14 0.94 14.81 28.51
N SER A 15 1.47 15.69 27.71
CA SER A 15 1.10 17.11 27.69
C SER A 15 0.83 17.58 26.26
N SER A 16 -0.29 18.27 26.08
CA SER A 16 -0.59 19.04 24.87
C SER A 16 -0.25 20.51 25.14
N ALA A 17 0.52 21.15 24.25
CA ALA A 17 0.68 22.58 24.28
C ALA A 17 -0.66 23.28 23.97
N PRO A 18 -0.85 24.53 24.42
CA PRO A 18 -1.97 25.35 23.99
C PRO A 18 -1.97 25.45 22.46
N SER A 19 -3.15 25.30 21.85
CA SER A 19 -3.30 25.50 20.42
C SER A 19 -3.23 27.00 20.10
N ASP A 20 -2.36 27.37 19.18
CA ASP A 20 -2.23 28.73 18.66
C ASP A 20 -2.79 28.82 17.23
N ALA A 21 -2.68 30.03 16.61
CA ALA A 21 -3.15 30.24 15.24
C ALA A 21 -2.38 29.40 14.23
N VAL A 22 -1.07 29.12 14.47
CA VAL A 22 -0.24 28.31 13.58
C VAL A 22 -0.65 26.85 13.66
N ASP A 23 -0.94 26.33 14.87
CA ASP A 23 -1.47 24.99 15.07
C ASP A 23 -2.81 24.82 14.35
N THR A 24 -3.70 25.81 14.48
CA THR A 24 -5.02 25.78 13.80
C THR A 24 -4.86 25.74 12.28
N VAL A 25 -4.01 26.57 11.69
CA VAL A 25 -3.72 26.56 10.25
C VAL A 25 -3.15 25.22 9.82
N TRP A 26 -2.22 24.66 10.62
CA TRP A 26 -1.65 23.34 10.33
C TRP A 26 -2.68 22.23 10.41
N LEU A 27 -3.54 22.21 11.44
CA LEU A 27 -4.63 21.23 11.57
C LEU A 27 -5.53 21.24 10.34
N TRP A 28 -5.93 22.43 9.84
CA TRP A 28 -6.69 22.54 8.61
C TRP A 28 -5.90 22.02 7.40
N ALA A 29 -4.66 22.40 7.22
CA ALA A 29 -3.84 21.95 6.10
C ALA A 29 -3.68 20.41 6.13
N ARG A 30 -3.39 19.81 7.29
CA ARG A 30 -3.26 18.38 7.48
C ARG A 30 -4.58 17.67 7.17
N THR A 31 -5.69 18.12 7.75
CA THR A 31 -7.01 17.51 7.56
C THR A 31 -7.45 17.56 6.10
N LEU A 32 -7.23 18.66 5.40
CA LEU A 32 -7.66 18.82 4.01
C LEU A 32 -6.74 18.12 3.00
N LEU A 33 -5.44 17.96 3.27
CA LEU A 33 -4.46 17.52 2.28
C LEU A 33 -3.76 16.20 2.63
N VAL A 34 -3.72 15.77 3.90
CA VAL A 34 -2.91 14.63 4.36
C VAL A 34 -3.76 13.51 4.97
N ASP A 35 -4.63 13.85 5.95
CA ASP A 35 -5.40 12.86 6.70
C ASP A 35 -6.39 12.13 5.77
N HIS A 36 -6.52 10.82 5.96
CA HIS A 36 -7.33 9.93 5.12
C HIS A 36 -6.99 9.91 3.61
N ARG A 37 -5.88 10.58 3.17
CA ARG A 37 -5.36 10.51 1.80
C ARG A 37 -4.07 9.70 1.71
N ALA A 38 -3.24 9.77 2.76
CA ALA A 38 -1.93 9.13 2.75
C ALA A 38 -2.05 7.60 2.65
N TYR A 39 -2.82 6.94 3.51
CA TYR A 39 -2.92 5.50 3.51
C TYR A 39 -3.60 4.92 2.25
N PRO A 40 -4.69 5.52 1.67
CA PRO A 40 -5.24 5.01 0.41
C PRO A 40 -4.29 5.21 -0.76
N LEU A 41 -3.52 6.31 -0.79
CA LEU A 41 -2.49 6.52 -1.79
C LEU A 41 -1.44 5.41 -1.76
N PHE A 42 -0.96 5.05 -0.56
CA PHE A 42 -0.02 3.94 -0.41
C PHE A 42 -0.64 2.59 -0.75
N ALA A 43 -1.91 2.35 -0.40
CA ALA A 43 -2.65 1.15 -0.80
C ALA A 43 -2.80 1.03 -2.32
N MET A 44 -3.07 2.14 -3.03
CA MET A 44 -3.08 2.17 -4.50
C MET A 44 -1.71 1.84 -5.09
N LEU A 45 -0.64 2.49 -4.61
CA LEU A 45 0.72 2.22 -5.06
C LEU A 45 1.14 0.77 -4.77
N PHE A 46 0.72 0.22 -3.64
CA PHE A 46 0.95 -1.17 -3.28
C PHE A 46 0.23 -2.12 -4.25
N GLY A 47 -1.06 -1.91 -4.51
CA GLY A 47 -1.84 -2.68 -5.47
C GLY A 47 -1.27 -2.63 -6.89
N PHE A 48 -0.87 -1.44 -7.34
CA PHE A 48 -0.17 -1.23 -8.62
C PHE A 48 1.14 -2.04 -8.67
N GLY A 49 1.98 -1.93 -7.65
CA GLY A 49 3.26 -2.65 -7.57
C GLY A 49 3.08 -4.17 -7.53
N LEU A 50 2.08 -4.67 -6.79
CA LEU A 50 1.79 -6.11 -6.75
C LEU A 50 1.39 -6.65 -8.12
N VAL A 51 0.47 -5.99 -8.83
CA VAL A 51 0.02 -6.45 -10.15
C VAL A 51 1.13 -6.33 -11.18
N THR A 52 1.93 -5.26 -11.14
CA THR A 52 3.13 -5.13 -12.01
C THR A 52 4.10 -6.28 -11.78
N MET A 53 4.36 -6.63 -10.51
CA MET A 53 5.21 -7.78 -10.16
C MET A 53 4.59 -9.10 -10.65
N VAL A 54 3.29 -9.31 -10.47
CA VAL A 54 2.54 -10.49 -10.94
C VAL A 54 2.63 -10.61 -12.45
N ASN A 55 2.35 -9.54 -13.20
CA ASN A 55 2.39 -9.54 -14.66
C ASN A 55 3.80 -9.91 -15.17
N ARG A 56 4.86 -9.33 -14.61
CA ARG A 56 6.25 -9.68 -14.95
C ARG A 56 6.57 -11.14 -14.61
N ARG A 57 6.12 -11.63 -13.44
CA ARG A 57 6.37 -13.01 -13.02
C ARG A 57 5.61 -14.01 -13.90
N ILE A 58 4.39 -13.71 -14.32
CA ILE A 58 3.63 -14.55 -15.25
C ILE A 58 4.32 -14.58 -16.60
N ALA A 59 4.72 -13.42 -17.17
CA ALA A 59 5.38 -13.36 -18.45
C ALA A 59 6.69 -14.17 -18.46
N SER A 60 7.60 -13.91 -17.52
CA SER A 60 8.87 -14.64 -17.41
C SER A 60 8.69 -16.13 -17.10
N GLY A 61 7.71 -16.46 -16.23
CA GLY A 61 7.40 -17.85 -15.89
C GLY A 61 6.82 -18.62 -17.06
N THR A 62 5.90 -18.03 -17.83
CA THR A 62 5.34 -18.63 -19.05
C THR A 62 6.46 -18.97 -20.04
N GLN A 63 7.35 -18.02 -20.30
CA GLN A 63 8.49 -18.25 -21.20
C GLN A 63 9.40 -19.37 -20.69
N SER A 64 9.71 -19.40 -19.38
CA SER A 64 10.54 -20.46 -18.79
C SER A 64 9.89 -21.84 -18.90
N TYR A 65 8.55 -21.95 -18.70
CA TYR A 65 7.85 -23.21 -18.84
C TYR A 65 7.80 -23.67 -20.31
N LEU A 66 7.59 -22.77 -21.27
CA LEU A 66 7.60 -23.09 -22.69
C LEU A 66 8.98 -23.60 -23.13
N GLN A 67 10.03 -22.91 -22.70
CA GLN A 67 11.43 -23.35 -23.00
C GLN A 67 11.79 -24.71 -22.38
N SER A 68 11.12 -25.14 -21.32
CA SER A 68 11.35 -26.45 -20.71
C SER A 68 10.61 -27.61 -21.42
N LEU A 69 9.81 -27.32 -22.45
CA LEU A 69 9.08 -28.33 -23.22
C LEU A 69 9.99 -29.02 -24.25
N PRO A 70 9.82 -30.34 -24.49
CA PRO A 70 10.62 -31.07 -25.46
C PRO A 70 10.49 -30.47 -26.87
N GLY A 71 11.64 -30.22 -27.51
CA GLY A 71 11.72 -29.71 -28.87
C GLY A 71 11.53 -28.19 -29.03
N VAL A 72 11.01 -27.48 -28.02
CA VAL A 72 10.86 -26.01 -28.10
C VAL A 72 12.21 -25.30 -28.06
N GLU A 73 13.16 -25.81 -27.26
CA GLU A 73 14.55 -25.31 -27.28
C GLU A 73 15.23 -25.53 -28.64
N ALA A 74 14.79 -26.57 -29.38
CA ALA A 74 15.29 -26.88 -30.73
C ALA A 74 14.55 -26.16 -31.85
N GLY A 75 13.66 -25.20 -31.52
CA GLY A 75 12.94 -24.37 -32.50
C GLY A 75 11.52 -24.85 -32.86
N ARG A 76 10.97 -25.86 -32.19
CA ARG A 76 9.56 -26.23 -32.36
C ARG A 76 8.67 -25.13 -31.74
N GLU A 77 7.66 -24.68 -32.45
CA GLU A 77 6.65 -23.79 -31.92
C GLU A 77 5.77 -24.50 -30.87
N PRO A 78 5.48 -23.85 -29.74
CA PRO A 78 4.55 -24.38 -28.74
C PRO A 78 3.13 -24.49 -29.33
N THR A 79 2.40 -25.49 -28.90
CA THR A 79 0.97 -25.59 -29.18
C THR A 79 0.16 -24.62 -28.28
N GLU A 80 -1.05 -24.26 -28.72
CA GLU A 80 -1.95 -23.41 -27.93
C GLU A 80 -2.23 -24.01 -26.53
N GLN A 81 -2.37 -25.33 -26.44
CA GLN A 81 -2.56 -26.02 -25.17
C GLN A 81 -1.34 -25.91 -24.25
N GLU A 82 -0.13 -26.00 -24.79
CA GLU A 82 1.11 -25.80 -24.05
C GLU A 82 1.26 -24.36 -23.56
N GLU A 83 0.87 -23.37 -24.37
CA GLU A 83 0.86 -21.96 -23.96
C GLU A 83 -0.13 -21.69 -22.82
N VAL A 84 -1.35 -22.18 -22.93
CA VAL A 84 -2.39 -22.09 -21.89
C VAL A 84 -1.89 -22.76 -20.60
N TRP A 85 -1.33 -23.96 -20.69
CA TRP A 85 -0.76 -24.67 -19.55
C TRP A 85 0.39 -23.89 -18.91
N ALA A 86 1.36 -23.43 -19.69
CA ALA A 86 2.51 -22.69 -19.19
C ALA A 86 2.08 -21.41 -18.46
N ARG A 87 1.13 -20.68 -19.05
CA ARG A 87 0.56 -19.48 -18.45
C ARG A 87 -0.19 -19.75 -17.13
N GLU A 88 -0.96 -20.84 -17.05
CA GLU A 88 -1.65 -21.22 -15.83
C GLU A 88 -0.63 -21.60 -14.71
N GLN A 89 0.41 -22.38 -15.04
CA GLN A 89 1.46 -22.71 -14.07
C GLN A 89 2.20 -21.46 -13.56
N ALA A 90 2.52 -20.54 -14.47
CA ALA A 90 3.13 -19.26 -14.13
C ALA A 90 2.20 -18.41 -13.22
N THR A 91 0.89 -18.41 -13.50
CA THR A 91 -0.13 -17.72 -12.69
C THR A 91 -0.23 -18.29 -11.28
N VAL A 92 -0.24 -19.63 -11.15
CA VAL A 92 -0.20 -20.33 -9.86
C VAL A 92 1.09 -19.97 -9.09
N GLY A 93 2.22 -19.93 -9.79
CA GLY A 93 3.51 -19.51 -9.24
C GLY A 93 3.49 -18.07 -8.72
N ALA A 94 2.95 -17.14 -9.51
CA ALA A 94 2.80 -15.74 -9.15
C ALA A 94 1.90 -15.54 -7.92
N ARG A 95 0.74 -16.25 -7.85
CA ARG A 95 -0.15 -16.25 -6.67
C ARG A 95 0.57 -16.69 -5.40
N ARG A 96 1.39 -17.74 -5.48
CA ARG A 96 2.17 -18.25 -4.34
C ARG A 96 3.22 -17.22 -3.89
N LEU A 97 3.87 -16.55 -4.84
CA LEU A 97 4.82 -15.48 -4.54
C LEU A 97 4.14 -14.33 -3.79
N VAL A 98 2.97 -13.87 -4.25
CA VAL A 98 2.20 -12.78 -3.57
C VAL A 98 1.85 -13.19 -2.15
N ARG A 99 1.32 -14.42 -1.94
CA ARG A 99 0.99 -14.93 -0.60
C ARG A 99 2.21 -15.00 0.31
N ARG A 100 3.30 -15.54 -0.18
CA ARG A 100 4.54 -15.67 0.57
C ARG A 100 5.10 -14.31 0.96
N ARG A 101 5.12 -13.35 0.00
CA ARG A 101 5.50 -11.96 0.27
C ARG A 101 4.58 -11.31 1.30
N GLY A 102 3.27 -11.49 1.17
CA GLY A 102 2.28 -10.98 2.11
C GLY A 102 2.48 -11.52 3.52
N LEU A 103 2.72 -12.84 3.68
CA LEU A 103 3.01 -13.45 4.99
C LEU A 103 4.26 -12.87 5.63
N TRP A 104 5.35 -12.69 4.87
CA TRP A 104 6.55 -12.04 5.39
C TRP A 104 6.28 -10.58 5.75
N MET A 105 5.46 -9.84 4.99
CA MET A 105 5.06 -8.48 5.34
C MET A 105 4.24 -8.44 6.64
N VAL A 106 3.36 -9.42 6.88
CA VAL A 106 2.65 -9.54 8.17
C VAL A 106 3.63 -9.74 9.33
N LEU A 107 4.64 -10.60 9.17
CA LEU A 107 5.68 -10.82 10.19
C LEU A 107 6.52 -9.56 10.43
N PHE A 108 6.89 -8.85 9.37
CA PHE A 108 7.59 -7.55 9.49
C PHE A 108 6.72 -6.51 10.19
N GLY A 109 5.42 -6.47 9.85
CA GLY A 109 4.46 -5.58 10.49
C GLY A 109 4.29 -5.90 11.97
N ALA A 110 4.24 -7.19 12.35
CA ALA A 110 4.18 -7.61 13.75
C ALA A 110 5.43 -7.19 14.55
N ALA A 111 6.62 -7.36 13.96
CA ALA A 111 7.86 -6.88 14.57
C ALA A 111 7.90 -5.34 14.69
N HIS A 112 7.45 -4.63 13.66
CA HIS A 112 7.37 -3.17 13.65
C HIS A 112 6.32 -2.65 14.65
N ALA A 113 5.22 -3.38 14.83
CA ALA A 113 4.16 -3.07 15.78
C ALA A 113 4.63 -3.06 17.24
N MET A 114 5.75 -3.68 17.56
CA MET A 114 6.36 -3.57 18.89
C MET A 114 6.72 -2.11 19.22
N LEU A 115 6.97 -1.28 18.22
CA LEU A 115 7.26 0.15 18.38
C LEU A 115 6.09 1.05 17.99
N PHE A 116 5.25 0.61 17.03
CA PHE A 116 4.23 1.46 16.42
C PHE A 116 2.99 0.65 16.02
N SER A 117 1.92 0.72 16.80
CA SER A 117 0.67 -0.02 16.56
C SER A 117 -0.07 0.39 15.26
N GLY A 118 0.25 1.56 14.71
CA GLY A 118 -0.28 2.07 13.42
C GLY A 118 0.45 1.53 12.19
N ASP A 119 1.14 0.37 12.29
CA ASP A 119 1.83 -0.22 11.14
C ASP A 119 0.87 -0.60 10.01
N ILE A 120 1.24 -0.20 8.79
CA ILE A 120 0.50 -0.49 7.57
C ILE A 120 1.13 -1.61 6.74
N ILE A 121 2.40 -1.97 7.00
CA ILE A 121 3.10 -3.03 6.24
C ILE A 121 2.39 -4.37 6.45
N GLY A 122 2.08 -4.70 7.70
CA GLY A 122 1.35 -5.91 8.05
C GLY A 122 -0.06 -5.91 7.51
N THR A 123 -0.77 -4.79 7.58
CA THR A 123 -2.12 -4.61 7.02
C THR A 123 -2.14 -4.86 5.50
N TYR A 124 -1.19 -4.29 4.76
CA TYR A 124 -1.06 -4.55 3.32
C TYR A 124 -0.60 -5.98 3.03
N GLY A 125 0.24 -6.55 3.88
CA GLY A 125 0.61 -7.96 3.83
C GLY A 125 -0.61 -8.87 3.96
N LEU A 126 -1.49 -8.61 4.92
CA LEU A 126 -2.75 -9.33 5.15
C LEU A 126 -3.66 -9.24 3.92
N ALA A 127 -3.88 -8.04 3.39
CA ALA A 127 -4.66 -7.82 2.16
C ALA A 127 -4.05 -8.59 0.97
N ALA A 128 -2.73 -8.58 0.81
CA ALA A 128 -2.05 -9.33 -0.24
C ALA A 128 -2.26 -10.85 -0.10
N VAL A 129 -2.20 -11.41 1.11
CA VAL A 129 -2.45 -12.84 1.37
C VAL A 129 -3.87 -13.23 1.00
N VAL A 130 -4.86 -12.45 1.46
CA VAL A 130 -6.29 -12.71 1.20
C VAL A 130 -6.60 -12.64 -0.29
N PHE A 131 -6.16 -11.57 -0.95
CA PHE A 131 -6.54 -11.28 -2.34
C PHE A 131 -5.55 -11.76 -3.39
N ALA A 132 -4.48 -12.50 -3.02
CA ALA A 132 -3.46 -13.01 -3.94
C ALA A 132 -4.02 -13.73 -5.17
N GLY A 133 -5.07 -14.53 -5.00
CA GLY A 133 -5.71 -15.26 -6.08
C GLY A 133 -6.44 -14.34 -7.07
N TRP A 134 -7.10 -13.30 -6.56
CA TRP A 134 -7.85 -12.36 -7.39
C TRP A 134 -6.93 -11.40 -8.14
N LEU A 135 -5.84 -11.00 -7.49
CA LEU A 135 -4.80 -10.17 -8.11
C LEU A 135 -4.10 -10.93 -9.26
N ALA A 136 -3.72 -12.20 -9.02
CA ALA A 136 -3.01 -13.00 -10.02
C ALA A 136 -3.91 -13.39 -11.22
N ARG A 137 -5.19 -13.66 -10.99
CA ARG A 137 -6.17 -14.05 -12.03
C ARG A 137 -7.02 -12.90 -12.55
N LYS A 138 -6.77 -11.67 -12.08
CA LYS A 138 -7.49 -10.46 -12.48
C LYS A 138 -9.02 -10.58 -12.35
N HIS A 139 -9.52 -11.13 -11.24
CA HIS A 139 -10.96 -11.28 -11.00
C HIS A 139 -11.65 -9.93 -10.75
N ARG A 140 -11.79 -9.11 -11.79
CA ARG A 140 -12.25 -7.72 -11.75
C ARG A 140 -13.64 -7.55 -11.11
N LYS A 141 -14.61 -8.40 -11.48
CA LYS A 141 -15.98 -8.34 -10.93
C LYS A 141 -15.98 -8.61 -9.42
N ARG A 142 -15.23 -9.62 -8.95
CA ARG A 142 -15.12 -9.93 -7.52
C ARG A 142 -14.40 -8.82 -6.75
N ALA A 143 -13.32 -8.26 -7.33
CA ALA A 143 -12.60 -7.13 -6.76
C ALA A 143 -13.51 -5.90 -6.61
N MET A 144 -14.33 -5.60 -7.62
CA MET A 144 -15.31 -4.52 -7.56
C MET A 144 -16.38 -4.78 -6.50
N ALA A 145 -16.97 -5.98 -6.48
CA ALA A 145 -17.99 -6.34 -5.49
C ALA A 145 -17.47 -6.19 -4.05
N VAL A 146 -16.27 -6.73 -3.75
CA VAL A 146 -15.70 -6.60 -2.41
C VAL A 146 -15.32 -5.16 -2.09
N SER A 147 -14.89 -4.35 -3.07
CA SER A 147 -14.62 -2.92 -2.84
C SER A 147 -15.89 -2.16 -2.49
N VAL A 148 -17.01 -2.45 -3.15
CA VAL A 148 -18.32 -1.85 -2.81
C VAL A 148 -18.74 -2.27 -1.40
N VAL A 149 -18.67 -3.57 -1.08
CA VAL A 149 -19.01 -4.08 0.27
C VAL A 149 -18.13 -3.42 1.34
N ALA A 150 -16.81 -3.36 1.13
CA ALA A 150 -15.89 -2.70 2.05
C ALA A 150 -16.21 -1.21 2.21
N THR A 151 -16.54 -0.50 1.14
CA THR A 151 -16.96 0.92 1.20
C THR A 151 -18.23 1.10 2.02
N VAL A 152 -19.27 0.30 1.77
CA VAL A 152 -20.51 0.35 2.55
C VAL A 152 -20.28 0.03 4.02
N ALA A 153 -19.49 -1.01 4.30
CA ALA A 153 -19.12 -1.38 5.66
C ALA A 153 -18.34 -0.26 6.37
N THR A 154 -17.42 0.39 5.66
CA THR A 154 -16.68 1.55 6.17
C THR A 154 -17.61 2.72 6.49
N ILE A 155 -18.52 3.08 5.57
CA ILE A 155 -19.50 4.14 5.79
C ILE A 155 -20.33 3.84 7.04
N SER A 156 -20.88 2.64 7.16
CA SER A 156 -21.71 2.24 8.30
C SER A 156 -20.95 2.29 9.61
N THR A 157 -19.75 1.73 9.66
CA THR A 157 -18.89 1.72 10.86
C THR A 157 -18.48 3.12 11.26
N MET A 158 -18.00 3.95 10.32
CA MET A 158 -17.58 5.32 10.60
C MET A 158 -18.76 6.21 11.00
N HIS A 159 -19.94 6.00 10.42
CA HIS A 159 -21.16 6.71 10.83
C HIS A 159 -21.56 6.35 12.26
N THR A 160 -21.56 5.07 12.62
CA THR A 160 -21.89 4.62 13.97
C THR A 160 -20.91 5.18 14.99
N MET A 161 -19.60 5.08 14.71
CA MET A 161 -18.57 5.66 15.58
C MET A 161 -18.68 7.18 15.69
N GLY A 162 -18.85 7.88 14.57
CA GLY A 162 -19.01 9.33 14.54
C GLY A 162 -20.25 9.80 15.31
N SER A 163 -21.37 9.08 15.17
CA SER A 163 -22.61 9.38 15.90
C SER A 163 -22.44 9.15 17.41
N HIS A 164 -21.71 8.11 17.80
CA HIS A 164 -21.41 7.84 19.21
C HIS A 164 -20.52 8.93 19.82
N VAL A 165 -19.44 9.33 19.13
CA VAL A 165 -18.56 10.43 19.54
C VAL A 165 -19.34 11.74 19.64
N ALA A 166 -20.22 12.03 18.65
CA ALA A 166 -21.06 13.22 18.67
C ALA A 166 -22.05 13.23 19.83
N ALA A 167 -22.70 12.09 20.12
CA ALA A 167 -23.65 11.97 21.24
C ALA A 167 -22.97 12.16 22.61
N GLN A 168 -21.69 11.80 22.74
CA GLN A 168 -20.90 12.02 23.96
C GLN A 168 -20.29 13.41 24.04
N GLY A 169 -20.37 14.23 23.01
CA GLY A 169 -19.74 15.54 22.95
C GLY A 169 -18.21 15.51 23.04
N LEU A 170 -17.57 14.39 22.61
CA LEU A 170 -16.13 14.22 22.73
C LEU A 170 -15.39 15.11 21.74
N SER A 171 -14.37 15.82 22.22
CA SER A 171 -13.43 16.54 21.36
C SER A 171 -12.49 15.60 20.61
N ALA A 172 -11.90 16.07 19.51
CA ALA A 172 -10.91 15.31 18.75
C ALA A 172 -9.73 14.88 19.64
N ALA A 173 -9.24 15.76 20.52
CA ALA A 173 -8.18 15.46 21.47
C ALA A 173 -8.56 14.34 22.46
N ALA A 174 -9.81 14.33 22.96
CA ALA A 174 -10.30 13.30 23.85
C ALA A 174 -10.35 11.92 23.17
N VAL A 175 -10.84 11.87 21.92
CA VAL A 175 -10.88 10.62 21.12
C VAL A 175 -9.47 10.10 20.84
N MET A 176 -8.53 10.97 20.47
CA MET A 176 -7.15 10.58 20.25
C MET A 176 -6.48 10.04 21.50
N LYS A 177 -6.74 10.67 22.66
CA LYS A 177 -6.22 10.21 23.94
C LYS A 177 -6.78 8.85 24.34
N GLN A 178 -8.06 8.60 24.12
CA GLN A 178 -8.66 7.28 24.34
C GLN A 178 -8.05 6.21 23.40
N GLY A 179 -7.81 6.56 22.14
CA GLY A 179 -7.19 5.67 21.16
C GLY A 179 -5.72 5.35 21.44
N ALA A 180 -5.01 6.23 22.13
CA ALA A 180 -3.63 6.00 22.57
C ALA A 180 -3.52 4.98 23.73
N GLY A 181 -4.63 4.64 24.38
CA GLY A 181 -4.71 3.72 25.51
C GLY A 181 -4.19 4.31 26.81
N GLU A 182 -4.28 3.53 27.89
CA GLU A 182 -3.67 3.88 29.16
C GLU A 182 -2.14 3.90 29.01
N SER A 183 -1.48 4.89 29.61
CA SER A 183 -0.01 4.99 29.58
C SER A 183 0.59 3.70 30.10
N ALA A 184 1.29 2.98 29.25
CA ALA A 184 1.95 1.73 29.63
C ALA A 184 2.98 2.02 30.77
N THR A 185 2.86 1.31 31.85
CA THR A 185 3.73 1.48 33.04
C THR A 185 5.06 0.76 32.89
N THR A 186 5.13 -0.21 31.97
CA THR A 186 6.32 -1.00 31.69
C THR A 186 6.54 -1.17 30.18
N LEU A 187 7.77 -1.44 29.78
CA LEU A 187 8.09 -1.76 28.37
C LEU A 187 7.29 -2.98 27.87
N LEU A 188 7.11 -3.98 28.71
CA LEU A 188 6.36 -5.18 28.36
C LEU A 188 4.88 -4.86 28.10
N SER A 189 4.24 -4.04 28.96
CA SER A 189 2.85 -3.62 28.76
C SER A 189 2.70 -2.76 27.51
N TYR A 190 3.67 -1.89 27.19
CA TYR A 190 3.69 -1.13 25.94
C TYR A 190 3.74 -2.05 24.71
N VAL A 191 4.73 -2.96 24.68
CA VAL A 191 4.92 -3.85 23.53
C VAL A 191 3.71 -4.78 23.33
N SER A 192 3.22 -5.40 24.41
CA SER A 192 2.06 -6.31 24.30
C SER A 192 0.79 -5.56 23.89
N GLY A 193 0.53 -4.40 24.45
CA GLY A 193 -0.59 -3.54 24.08
C GLY A 193 -0.50 -3.06 22.62
N SER A 194 0.68 -2.63 22.19
CA SER A 194 0.92 -2.16 20.82
C SER A 194 0.72 -3.28 19.80
N VAL A 195 1.25 -4.48 20.04
CA VAL A 195 1.07 -5.64 19.13
C VAL A 195 -0.39 -6.10 19.10
N THR A 196 -1.07 -6.13 20.24
CA THR A 196 -2.49 -6.51 20.32
C THR A 196 -3.36 -5.50 19.56
N SER A 197 -3.14 -4.21 19.78
CA SER A 197 -3.84 -3.13 19.07
C SER A 197 -3.58 -3.20 17.56
N TRP A 198 -2.33 -3.42 17.16
CA TRP A 198 -1.97 -3.61 15.75
C TRP A 198 -2.70 -4.79 15.11
N ALA A 199 -2.78 -5.93 15.79
CA ALA A 199 -3.44 -7.12 15.24
C ALA A 199 -4.94 -6.86 15.00
N GLY A 200 -5.63 -6.26 15.98
CA GLY A 200 -7.03 -5.84 15.83
C GLY A 200 -7.20 -4.78 14.75
N ASN A 201 -6.39 -3.72 14.79
CA ASN A 201 -6.43 -2.63 13.82
C ASN A 201 -6.12 -3.10 12.39
N SER A 202 -5.21 -4.06 12.19
CA SER A 202 -4.92 -4.58 10.86
C SER A 202 -6.12 -5.29 10.23
N VAL A 203 -6.84 -6.07 11.02
CA VAL A 203 -8.07 -6.74 10.54
C VAL A 203 -9.18 -5.73 10.26
N THR A 204 -9.45 -4.83 11.22
CA THR A 204 -10.48 -3.81 11.05
C THR A 204 -10.18 -2.86 9.89
N THR A 205 -8.92 -2.49 9.69
CA THR A 205 -8.50 -1.64 8.56
C THR A 205 -8.72 -2.34 7.22
N VAL A 206 -8.44 -3.64 7.11
CA VAL A 206 -8.74 -4.38 5.86
C VAL A 206 -10.24 -4.48 5.61
N LEU A 207 -11.07 -4.60 6.64
CA LEU A 207 -12.51 -4.80 6.50
C LEU A 207 -13.31 -3.48 6.41
N PHE A 208 -12.88 -2.45 7.14
CA PHE A 208 -13.66 -1.24 7.42
C PHE A 208 -12.90 0.06 7.12
N SER A 209 -12.07 0.06 6.06
CA SER A 209 -11.42 1.26 5.56
C SER A 209 -11.32 1.27 4.04
N MET A 210 -10.80 2.35 3.46
CA MET A 210 -10.57 2.45 2.01
C MET A 210 -9.32 1.70 1.53
N VAL A 211 -8.66 0.85 2.34
CA VAL A 211 -7.47 0.08 1.92
C VAL A 211 -7.78 -0.88 0.78
N VAL A 212 -8.84 -1.67 0.89
CA VAL A 212 -9.19 -2.67 -0.15
C VAL A 212 -9.66 -2.01 -1.43
N PRO A 213 -10.60 -1.03 -1.42
CA PRO A 213 -10.95 -0.28 -2.60
C PRO A 213 -9.74 0.39 -3.28
N ALA A 214 -8.89 1.05 -2.51
CA ALA A 214 -7.68 1.71 -3.01
C ALA A 214 -6.69 0.71 -3.64
N MET A 215 -6.43 -0.42 -2.97
CA MET A 215 -5.54 -1.47 -3.49
C MET A 215 -6.02 -2.02 -4.83
N PHE A 216 -7.32 -2.31 -4.97
CA PHE A 216 -7.87 -2.81 -6.24
C PHE A 216 -7.92 -1.72 -7.32
N LEU A 217 -8.13 -0.45 -6.96
CA LEU A 217 -8.00 0.66 -7.89
C LEU A 217 -6.57 0.77 -8.43
N GLY A 218 -5.57 0.70 -7.55
CA GLY A 218 -4.16 0.67 -7.95
C GLY A 218 -3.82 -0.55 -8.81
N ALA A 219 -4.36 -1.72 -8.48
CA ALA A 219 -4.23 -2.94 -9.29
C ALA A 219 -4.82 -2.76 -10.70
N ARG A 220 -5.88 -1.98 -10.85
CA ARG A 220 -6.47 -1.64 -12.15
C ARG A 220 -5.60 -0.68 -12.95
N LEU A 221 -5.01 0.30 -12.28
CA LEU A 221 -4.09 1.26 -12.91
C LEU A 221 -2.85 0.56 -13.49
N ALA A 222 -2.41 -0.57 -12.93
CA ALA A 222 -1.30 -1.35 -13.48
C ALA A 222 -1.59 -2.00 -14.84
N ASP A 223 -2.85 -2.07 -15.25
CA ASP A 223 -3.28 -2.55 -16.58
C ASP A 223 -3.50 -1.39 -17.57
N THR A 224 -3.18 -0.15 -17.19
CA THR A 224 -3.30 1.07 -18.00
C THR A 224 -1.94 1.71 -18.19
N ASP A 225 -1.85 2.65 -19.12
CA ASP A 225 -0.65 3.43 -19.39
C ASP A 225 -0.61 4.80 -18.69
N PHE A 226 -1.63 5.13 -17.88
CA PHE A 226 -1.74 6.44 -17.22
C PHE A 226 -0.52 6.83 -16.38
N LEU A 227 0.04 5.87 -15.63
CA LEU A 227 1.22 6.11 -14.81
C LEU A 227 2.53 5.87 -15.55
N ALA A 228 2.52 5.11 -16.66
CA ALA A 228 3.69 4.88 -17.50
C ALA A 228 3.94 6.04 -18.46
N HIS A 229 2.87 6.62 -19.02
CA HIS A 229 2.91 7.71 -19.98
C HIS A 229 2.01 8.88 -19.56
N PRO A 230 2.28 9.55 -18.42
CA PRO A 230 1.40 10.57 -17.88
C PRO A 230 1.24 11.78 -18.81
N GLU A 231 2.24 12.10 -19.62
CA GLU A 231 2.19 13.22 -20.55
C GLU A 231 1.14 13.02 -21.66
N ARG A 232 0.90 11.79 -22.08
CA ARG A 232 -0.17 11.46 -23.07
C ARG A 232 -1.56 11.75 -22.50
N HIS A 233 -1.71 11.67 -21.18
CA HIS A 233 -2.98 11.82 -20.48
C HIS A 233 -3.02 13.10 -19.62
N ARG A 234 -2.17 14.09 -19.92
CA ARG A 234 -1.94 15.29 -19.10
C ARG A 234 -3.24 16.01 -18.73
N ARG A 235 -4.12 16.28 -19.71
CA ARG A 235 -5.40 16.98 -19.45
C ARG A 235 -6.28 16.19 -18.51
N LEU A 236 -6.42 14.88 -18.71
CA LEU A 236 -7.20 13.99 -17.86
C LEU A 236 -6.62 13.94 -16.45
N LEU A 237 -5.31 13.71 -16.31
CA LEU A 237 -4.66 13.61 -15.01
C LEU A 237 -4.68 14.94 -14.24
N THR A 238 -4.58 16.09 -14.93
CA THR A 238 -4.74 17.39 -14.29
C THR A 238 -6.18 17.59 -13.80
N GLY A 239 -7.18 17.27 -14.62
CA GLY A 239 -8.60 17.38 -14.23
C GLY A 239 -8.96 16.45 -13.07
N VAL A 240 -8.55 15.17 -13.15
CA VAL A 240 -8.71 14.19 -12.06
C VAL A 240 -7.93 14.65 -10.83
N GLY A 241 -6.70 15.13 -11.00
CA GLY A 241 -5.84 15.61 -9.93
C GLY A 241 -6.51 16.70 -9.11
N LEU A 242 -6.87 17.80 -9.74
CA LEU A 242 -7.47 18.96 -9.08
C LEU A 242 -8.88 18.68 -8.59
N GLY A 243 -9.74 18.06 -9.42
CA GLY A 243 -11.13 17.76 -9.06
C GLY A 243 -11.22 16.79 -7.88
N SER A 244 -10.42 15.71 -7.89
CA SER A 244 -10.43 14.72 -6.80
C SER A 244 -9.82 15.26 -5.52
N LEU A 245 -8.78 16.12 -5.58
CA LEU A 245 -8.28 16.84 -4.40
C LEU A 245 -9.34 17.79 -3.84
N GLY A 246 -10.07 18.52 -4.71
CA GLY A 246 -11.17 19.39 -4.29
C GLY A 246 -12.28 18.62 -3.58
N ILE A 247 -12.69 17.46 -4.13
CA ILE A 247 -13.68 16.57 -3.48
C ILE A 247 -13.16 16.07 -2.13
N GLY A 248 -11.91 15.63 -2.07
CA GLY A 248 -11.27 15.22 -0.83
C GLY A 248 -11.25 16.33 0.21
N ALA A 249 -10.86 17.55 -0.18
CA ALA A 249 -10.81 18.70 0.72
C ALA A 249 -12.21 19.06 1.21
N ALA A 250 -13.20 19.16 0.32
CA ALA A 250 -14.58 19.48 0.69
C ALA A 250 -15.17 18.48 1.70
N GLY A 251 -14.94 17.16 1.50
CA GLY A 251 -15.37 16.13 2.44
C GLY A 251 -14.63 16.16 3.79
N GLY A 252 -13.47 16.82 3.87
CA GLY A 252 -12.71 17.01 5.11
C GLY A 252 -13.14 18.22 5.96
N ILE A 253 -13.93 19.16 5.40
CA ILE A 253 -14.26 20.42 6.09
C ILE A 253 -14.94 20.17 7.43
N GLY A 254 -15.98 19.34 7.47
CA GLY A 254 -16.70 19.04 8.71
C GLY A 254 -15.77 18.42 9.78
N TYR A 255 -14.84 17.56 9.37
CA TYR A 255 -13.86 16.99 10.27
C TYR A 255 -12.87 18.05 10.79
N GLY A 256 -12.44 18.98 9.94
CA GLY A 256 -11.60 20.12 10.32
C GLY A 256 -12.28 21.03 11.36
N ILE A 257 -13.57 21.30 11.19
CA ILE A 257 -14.36 22.05 12.18
C ILE A 257 -14.34 21.35 13.53
N TRP A 258 -14.56 20.03 13.57
CA TRP A 258 -14.49 19.25 14.81
C TRP A 258 -13.07 19.23 15.41
N ALA A 259 -12.04 19.02 14.59
CA ALA A 259 -10.65 18.99 15.03
C ALA A 259 -10.21 20.32 15.67
N THR A 260 -10.80 21.44 15.26
CA THR A 260 -10.53 22.78 15.80
C THR A 260 -11.51 23.24 16.88
N GLY A 261 -12.23 22.31 17.51
CA GLY A 261 -13.08 22.56 18.68
C GLY A 261 -14.57 22.72 18.40
N GLY A 262 -15.02 22.56 17.16
CA GLY A 262 -16.44 22.54 16.82
C GLY A 262 -17.13 21.20 17.16
N THR A 263 -18.40 21.07 16.77
CA THR A 263 -19.19 19.84 16.96
C THR A 263 -19.02 18.85 15.83
N LEU A 264 -18.97 17.55 16.14
CA LEU A 264 -18.95 16.48 15.16
C LEU A 264 -20.38 16.07 14.79
N ALA A 265 -20.71 16.08 13.51
CA ALA A 265 -21.94 15.43 13.01
C ALA A 265 -21.62 13.96 12.65
N GLY A 266 -22.57 13.04 12.85
CA GLY A 266 -22.35 11.61 12.62
C GLY A 266 -21.86 11.25 11.21
N TRP A 267 -22.27 12.01 10.19
CA TRP A 267 -21.83 11.85 8.80
C TRP A 267 -20.45 12.42 8.47
N THR A 268 -19.87 13.20 9.36
CA THR A 268 -18.56 13.87 9.13
C THR A 268 -17.43 12.85 8.95
N ALA A 269 -17.37 11.83 9.82
CA ALA A 269 -16.31 10.82 9.77
C ALA A 269 -16.40 9.95 8.49
N PRO A 270 -17.53 9.34 8.10
CA PRO A 270 -17.61 8.56 6.86
C PRO A 270 -17.39 9.40 5.61
N LEU A 271 -17.83 10.66 5.59
CA LEU A 271 -17.61 11.56 4.46
C LEU A 271 -16.09 11.83 4.29
N HIS A 272 -15.40 12.17 5.37
CA HIS A 272 -13.97 12.40 5.37
C HIS A 272 -13.17 11.16 4.93
N GLU A 273 -13.57 9.98 5.39
CA GLU A 273 -12.94 8.70 5.04
C GLU A 273 -13.09 8.36 3.55
N VAL A 274 -14.32 8.42 3.02
CA VAL A 274 -14.59 8.03 1.62
C VAL A 274 -14.02 9.06 0.63
N THR A 275 -14.21 10.35 0.89
CA THR A 275 -13.65 11.40 0.03
C THR A 275 -12.13 11.48 0.13
N GLY A 276 -11.54 10.95 1.21
CA GLY A 276 -10.11 10.75 1.34
C GLY A 276 -9.52 9.88 0.23
N LEU A 277 -10.25 8.84 -0.21
CA LEU A 277 -9.85 8.05 -1.39
C LEU A 277 -9.82 8.90 -2.66
N ALA A 278 -10.80 9.78 -2.88
CA ALA A 278 -10.76 10.71 -4.00
C ALA A 278 -9.53 11.63 -3.91
N GLY A 279 -9.26 12.22 -2.74
CA GLY A 279 -8.07 13.03 -2.52
C GLY A 279 -6.76 12.26 -2.78
N ALA A 280 -6.70 10.97 -2.43
CA ALA A 280 -5.58 10.10 -2.74
C ALA A 280 -5.41 9.88 -4.26
N CYS A 281 -6.50 9.72 -5.01
CA CYS A 281 -6.47 9.68 -6.48
C CYS A 281 -5.95 11.01 -7.06
N GLY A 282 -6.37 12.13 -6.46
CA GLY A 282 -5.89 13.45 -6.84
C GLY A 282 -4.37 13.60 -6.66
N TRP A 283 -3.85 13.22 -5.50
CA TRP A 283 -2.41 13.18 -5.26
C TRP A 283 -1.68 12.24 -6.23
N LEU A 284 -2.20 11.03 -6.47
CA LEU A 284 -1.58 10.08 -7.39
C LEU A 284 -1.46 10.67 -8.80
N ALA A 285 -2.52 11.30 -9.30
CA ALA A 285 -2.54 11.91 -10.63
C ALA A 285 -1.54 13.06 -10.76
N LEU A 286 -1.48 13.98 -9.78
CA LEU A 286 -0.54 15.09 -9.79
C LEU A 286 0.90 14.62 -9.61
N LEU A 287 1.15 13.63 -8.76
CA LEU A 287 2.48 13.05 -8.57
C LEU A 287 2.96 12.30 -9.81
N ALA A 288 2.06 11.63 -10.54
CA ALA A 288 2.38 11.00 -11.82
C ALA A 288 2.81 12.04 -12.88
N LEU A 289 2.08 13.15 -12.99
CA LEU A 289 2.45 14.27 -13.86
C LEU A 289 3.79 14.89 -13.45
N TYR A 290 4.03 15.08 -12.14
CA TYR A 290 5.30 15.57 -11.64
C TYR A 290 6.46 14.62 -11.95
N ALA A 291 6.25 13.32 -11.79
CA ALA A 291 7.26 12.30 -12.11
C ALA A 291 7.61 12.30 -13.60
N GLY A 292 6.63 12.54 -14.48
CA GLY A 292 6.80 12.58 -15.92
C GLY A 292 7.16 11.21 -16.52
N GLU A 293 7.45 11.21 -17.80
CA GLU A 293 7.91 10.02 -18.52
C GLU A 293 9.36 9.65 -18.12
N PRO A 294 9.73 8.36 -18.25
CA PRO A 294 11.12 7.94 -18.09
C PRO A 294 12.01 8.70 -19.11
N THR A 295 13.09 9.31 -18.62
CA THR A 295 14.06 9.96 -19.48
C THR A 295 14.81 8.94 -20.33
N ALA A 296 15.18 9.27 -21.56
CA ALA A 296 15.86 8.38 -22.50
C ALA A 296 17.18 7.82 -21.94
N ASP A 297 17.88 8.62 -21.12
CA ASP A 297 19.12 8.24 -20.44
C ASP A 297 18.91 7.62 -19.04
N GLY A 298 17.66 7.50 -18.58
CA GLY A 298 17.29 6.97 -17.24
C GLY A 298 17.78 7.86 -16.09
N ARG A 299 18.30 9.06 -16.35
CA ARG A 299 18.85 9.96 -15.32
C ARG A 299 17.80 10.93 -14.85
N LEU A 300 17.54 10.91 -13.54
CA LEU A 300 16.69 11.89 -12.88
C LEU A 300 17.55 12.95 -12.18
N ALA A 301 17.10 14.22 -12.20
CA ALA A 301 17.77 15.33 -11.55
C ALA A 301 16.92 15.96 -10.44
N GLY A 302 17.55 16.70 -9.54
CA GLY A 302 16.89 17.49 -8.51
C GLY A 302 15.96 16.65 -7.61
N LEU A 303 14.79 17.20 -7.29
CA LEU A 303 13.81 16.56 -6.41
C LEU A 303 13.26 15.22 -6.94
N ARG A 304 13.18 15.05 -8.26
CA ARG A 304 12.76 13.77 -8.87
C ARG A 304 13.75 12.64 -8.52
N ARG A 305 15.06 12.94 -8.51
CA ARG A 305 16.10 11.98 -8.11
C ARG A 305 15.95 11.62 -6.63
N LEU A 306 15.76 12.60 -5.75
CA LEU A 306 15.56 12.36 -4.32
C LEU A 306 14.30 11.51 -4.07
N ALA A 307 13.19 11.84 -4.71
CA ALA A 307 11.95 11.07 -4.63
C ALA A 307 12.15 9.63 -5.12
N SER A 308 12.89 9.41 -6.22
CA SER A 308 13.23 8.09 -6.72
C SER A 308 14.10 7.30 -5.74
N ASN A 309 15.07 7.94 -5.09
CA ASN A 309 15.93 7.29 -4.10
C ASN A 309 15.12 6.75 -2.91
N VAL A 310 14.17 7.56 -2.41
CA VAL A 310 13.22 7.16 -1.36
C VAL A 310 12.27 6.08 -1.86
N GLY A 311 11.69 6.25 -3.06
CA GLY A 311 10.73 5.30 -3.63
C GLY A 311 11.31 3.90 -3.80
N ARG A 312 12.57 3.78 -4.22
CA ARG A 312 13.27 2.49 -4.33
C ARG A 312 13.57 1.83 -2.98
N ARG A 313 13.55 2.60 -1.90
CA ARG A 313 13.84 2.20 -0.51
C ARG A 313 12.68 2.55 0.44
N SER A 314 11.46 2.47 -0.06
CA SER A 314 10.26 2.95 0.63
C SER A 314 10.02 2.25 1.97
N MET A 315 10.32 0.95 2.07
CA MET A 315 10.22 0.19 3.31
C MET A 315 11.30 0.62 4.31
N THR A 316 12.54 0.79 3.84
CA THR A 316 13.64 1.31 4.67
C THR A 316 13.32 2.72 5.15
N ALA A 317 12.88 3.61 4.27
CA ALA A 317 12.49 4.96 4.65
C ALA A 317 11.38 4.96 5.72
N TYR A 318 10.33 4.16 5.52
CA TYR A 318 9.20 4.08 6.44
C TYR A 318 9.61 3.55 7.83
N LEU A 319 10.32 2.44 7.89
CA LEU A 319 10.77 1.86 9.15
C LEU A 319 11.78 2.76 9.87
N SER A 320 12.69 3.41 9.13
CA SER A 320 13.64 4.38 9.71
C SER A 320 12.94 5.57 10.36
N GLN A 321 11.82 6.06 9.78
CA GLN A 321 11.02 7.12 10.41
C GLN A 321 10.49 6.68 11.78
N THR A 322 9.97 5.45 11.88
CA THR A 322 9.48 4.92 13.16
C THR A 322 10.59 4.80 14.19
N PHE A 323 11.78 4.31 13.80
CA PHE A 323 12.91 4.27 14.72
C PHE A 323 13.32 5.65 15.22
N LEU A 324 13.36 6.65 14.33
CA LEU A 324 13.66 8.02 14.72
C LEU A 324 12.59 8.60 15.65
N PHE A 325 11.32 8.39 15.35
CA PHE A 325 10.23 8.81 16.23
C PHE A 325 10.29 8.09 17.58
N ALA A 326 10.55 6.79 17.62
CA ALA A 326 10.69 6.05 18.87
C ALA A 326 11.87 6.57 19.72
N ILE A 327 12.98 6.93 19.08
CA ILE A 327 14.11 7.58 19.79
C ILE A 327 13.66 8.91 20.38
N ILE A 328 12.99 9.77 19.61
CA ILE A 328 12.59 11.12 20.03
C ILE A 328 11.51 11.06 21.10
N PHE A 329 10.44 10.27 20.88
CA PHE A 329 9.23 10.31 21.70
C PHE A 329 9.15 9.25 22.82
N LEU A 330 9.96 8.20 22.78
CA LEU A 330 10.00 7.16 23.81
C LEU A 330 11.35 7.10 24.52
N ALA A 331 12.45 6.93 23.78
CA ALA A 331 13.75 6.72 24.40
C ALA A 331 14.30 7.98 25.07
N LEU A 332 14.24 9.12 24.40
CA LEU A 332 14.77 10.39 24.93
C LEU A 332 14.05 10.83 26.22
N PRO A 333 12.70 10.87 26.28
CA PRO A 333 11.98 11.13 27.53
C PRO A 333 12.31 10.14 28.65
N ALA A 334 12.37 8.84 28.33
CA ALA A 334 12.67 7.81 29.32
C ALA A 334 14.09 7.93 29.91
N LEU A 335 15.06 8.39 29.13
CA LEU A 335 16.45 8.53 29.56
C LEU A 335 16.76 9.86 30.26
N THR A 336 16.07 10.94 29.87
CA THR A 336 16.40 12.30 30.33
C THR A 336 15.36 12.91 31.27
N GLY A 337 14.16 12.30 31.37
CA GLY A 337 13.02 12.89 32.08
C GLY A 337 12.42 14.11 31.39
N ILE A 338 12.84 14.45 30.15
CA ILE A 338 12.28 15.58 29.39
C ILE A 338 10.85 15.22 28.97
N GLU A 339 9.90 16.06 29.35
CA GLU A 339 8.53 16.00 28.85
C GLU A 339 8.36 16.95 27.66
N PHE A 340 7.81 16.45 26.56
CA PHE A 340 7.50 17.25 25.41
C PHE A 340 6.13 17.93 25.56
N HIS A 341 6.11 19.24 25.35
CA HIS A 341 4.90 20.07 25.26
C HIS A 341 4.84 20.66 23.87
N LEU A 342 4.38 19.86 22.89
CA LEU A 342 4.43 20.20 21.48
C LEU A 342 3.05 20.60 20.96
N GLY A 343 3.00 21.73 20.26
CA GLY A 343 1.89 22.07 19.40
C GLY A 343 1.90 21.23 18.12
N GLU A 344 0.78 21.20 17.43
CA GLU A 344 0.59 20.43 16.18
C GLU A 344 1.59 20.85 15.08
N ALA A 345 1.86 22.14 14.94
CA ALA A 345 2.81 22.66 13.95
C ALA A 345 4.25 22.32 14.30
N GLN A 346 4.63 22.36 15.59
CA GLN A 346 5.95 21.93 16.05
C GLN A 346 6.17 20.44 15.80
N ALA A 347 5.16 19.61 16.08
CA ALA A 347 5.18 18.20 15.77
C ALA A 347 5.37 17.94 14.27
N ALA A 348 4.69 18.70 13.42
CA ALA A 348 4.88 18.65 11.97
C ALA A 348 6.30 19.02 11.55
N GLY A 349 6.92 19.99 12.21
CA GLY A 349 8.34 20.36 12.01
C GLY A 349 9.27 19.19 12.32
N ILE A 350 9.05 18.47 13.43
CA ILE A 350 9.78 17.23 13.76
C ILE A 350 9.56 16.16 12.69
N ALA A 351 8.30 15.95 12.24
CA ALA A 351 8.01 15.00 11.19
C ALA A 351 8.70 15.33 9.86
N ALA A 352 8.80 16.62 9.52
CA ALA A 352 9.54 17.08 8.35
C ALA A 352 11.04 16.83 8.50
N ALA A 353 11.63 17.11 9.66
CA ALA A 353 13.04 16.84 9.95
C ALA A 353 13.36 15.33 9.86
N VAL A 354 12.54 14.48 10.45
CA VAL A 354 12.65 13.02 10.36
C VAL A 354 12.55 12.55 8.91
N TRP A 355 11.61 13.12 8.13
CA TRP A 355 11.50 12.81 6.71
C TRP A 355 12.76 13.21 5.94
N LEU A 356 13.30 14.41 6.16
CA LEU A 356 14.54 14.87 5.54
C LEU A 356 15.73 13.97 5.90
N ALA A 357 15.84 13.54 7.15
CA ALA A 357 16.86 12.58 7.58
C ALA A 357 16.76 11.24 6.80
N THR A 358 15.53 10.75 6.59
CA THR A 358 15.34 9.51 5.78
C THR A 358 15.61 9.72 4.30
N VAL A 359 15.35 10.91 3.73
CA VAL A 359 15.78 11.27 2.37
C VAL A 359 17.31 11.26 2.27
N GLY A 360 18.00 11.83 3.27
CA GLY A 360 19.45 11.79 3.39
C GLY A 360 19.98 10.35 3.41
N LEU A 361 19.43 9.49 4.28
CA LEU A 361 19.78 8.08 4.37
C LEU A 361 19.62 7.35 3.03
N CYS A 362 18.45 7.50 2.38
CA CYS A 362 18.20 6.87 1.08
C CYS A 362 19.15 7.38 -0.01
N THR A 363 19.55 8.65 0.07
CA THR A 363 20.50 9.25 -0.89
C THR A 363 21.92 8.72 -0.67
N VAL A 364 22.35 8.54 0.58
CA VAL A 364 23.64 7.93 0.92
C VAL A 364 23.70 6.48 0.43
N LEU A 365 22.64 5.69 0.70
CA LEU A 365 22.55 4.32 0.20
C LEU A 365 22.57 4.25 -1.34
N GLU A 366 21.95 5.22 -2.03
CA GLU A 366 21.99 5.29 -3.50
C GLU A 366 23.39 5.58 -4.02
N ARG A 367 24.10 6.53 -3.40
CA ARG A 367 25.49 6.85 -3.78
C ARG A 367 26.44 5.67 -3.58
N GLY A 368 26.20 4.85 -2.54
CA GLY A 368 26.95 3.63 -2.27
C GLY A 368 26.51 2.43 -3.14
N GLY A 369 25.52 2.58 -4.02
CA GLY A 369 24.99 1.46 -4.82
C GLY A 369 24.26 0.39 -3.99
N HIS A 370 23.88 0.71 -2.74
CA HIS A 370 23.25 -0.24 -1.84
C HIS A 370 21.72 -0.22 -1.98
N ALA A 371 21.13 -1.39 -1.99
CA ALA A 371 19.69 -1.54 -1.80
C ALA A 371 19.29 -1.17 -0.35
N GLY A 372 18.04 -0.86 -0.12
CA GLY A 372 17.54 -0.65 1.24
C GLY A 372 17.69 -1.95 2.07
N PRO A 373 18.16 -1.88 3.33
CA PRO A 373 18.37 -3.05 4.17
C PRO A 373 17.06 -3.83 4.40
N PHE A 374 15.94 -3.18 4.63
CA PHE A 374 14.66 -3.86 4.87
C PHE A 374 14.05 -4.43 3.58
N GLU A 375 14.24 -3.79 2.43
CA GLU A 375 13.90 -4.37 1.12
C GLU A 375 14.71 -5.63 0.84
N THR A 376 16.01 -5.61 1.14
CA THR A 376 16.90 -6.76 0.97
C THR A 376 16.51 -7.90 1.89
N LEU A 377 16.23 -7.59 3.16
CA LEU A 377 15.79 -8.58 4.15
C LEU A 377 14.49 -9.25 3.72
N LEU A 378 13.48 -8.47 3.34
CA LEU A 378 12.20 -9.01 2.84
C LEU A 378 12.40 -9.87 1.59
N ARG A 379 13.18 -9.40 0.62
CA ARG A 379 13.48 -10.14 -0.62
C ARG A 379 14.17 -11.48 -0.32
N THR A 380 15.17 -11.47 0.55
CA THR A 380 15.91 -12.66 0.96
C THR A 380 15.04 -13.66 1.71
N ALA A 381 14.20 -13.17 2.64
CA ALA A 381 13.26 -14.01 3.38
C ALA A 381 12.25 -14.69 2.45
N VAL A 382 11.68 -13.93 1.50
CA VAL A 382 10.75 -14.45 0.48
C VAL A 382 11.45 -15.48 -0.42
N ALA A 383 12.69 -15.22 -0.85
CA ALA A 383 13.45 -16.14 -1.71
C ALA A 383 13.81 -17.44 -0.96
N ARG A 384 14.34 -17.34 0.26
CA ARG A 384 14.71 -18.51 1.08
C ARG A 384 13.51 -19.38 1.46
N SER A 385 12.34 -18.80 1.57
CA SER A 385 11.10 -19.53 1.85
C SER A 385 10.49 -20.21 0.62
N GLU A 386 11.13 -20.11 -0.55
CA GLU A 386 10.70 -20.80 -1.76
C GLU A 386 11.04 -22.29 -1.69
N ARG A 387 9.99 -23.13 -1.57
CA ARG A 387 10.15 -24.59 -1.62
C ARG A 387 10.37 -24.99 -3.08
N ARG A 388 11.48 -25.69 -3.37
CA ARG A 388 11.68 -26.35 -4.67
C ARG A 388 10.53 -27.35 -4.88
N ARG A 389 9.81 -27.21 -5.97
CA ARG A 389 8.80 -28.17 -6.39
C ARG A 389 9.27 -28.81 -7.68
N ARG A 390 8.88 -30.08 -7.88
CA ARG A 390 9.00 -30.71 -9.19
C ARG A 390 8.20 -29.89 -10.20
N LEU A 391 8.73 -29.74 -11.39
CA LEU A 391 8.01 -29.12 -12.49
C LEU A 391 6.72 -29.92 -12.72
N PRO A 392 5.57 -29.27 -12.92
CA PRO A 392 4.35 -29.97 -13.27
C PRO A 392 4.53 -30.65 -14.63
N VAL A 393 3.94 -31.83 -14.78
CA VAL A 393 3.99 -32.57 -16.05
C VAL A 393 3.25 -31.77 -17.12
N PRO A 394 3.86 -31.48 -18.26
CA PRO A 394 3.17 -30.83 -19.38
C PRO A 394 2.05 -31.73 -19.93
N PRO A 395 1.01 -31.16 -20.58
CA PRO A 395 0.04 -31.96 -21.29
C PRO A 395 0.75 -32.81 -22.34
N ALA A 396 0.29 -34.06 -22.53
CA ALA A 396 0.80 -34.89 -23.60
C ALA A 396 0.57 -34.15 -24.95
N PRO A 397 1.57 -34.14 -25.85
CA PRO A 397 1.36 -33.56 -27.16
C PRO A 397 0.18 -34.31 -27.81
N VAL A 398 -0.82 -33.60 -28.28
CA VAL A 398 -1.86 -34.17 -29.12
C VAL A 398 -1.16 -34.51 -30.44
N LEU A 399 -0.83 -35.78 -30.63
CA LEU A 399 -0.41 -36.25 -31.95
C LEU A 399 -1.53 -35.93 -32.93
N PRO A 400 -1.20 -35.35 -34.12
CA PRO A 400 -2.21 -35.20 -35.15
C PRO A 400 -2.85 -36.57 -35.34
N THR A 401 -4.16 -36.66 -35.18
CA THR A 401 -4.89 -37.82 -35.58
C THR A 401 -4.56 -38.06 -37.04
N GLU A 402 -3.81 -39.12 -37.33
CA GLU A 402 -3.66 -39.54 -38.72
C GLU A 402 -5.08 -39.63 -39.27
N THR A 403 -5.38 -38.65 -40.14
CA THR A 403 -6.59 -38.73 -40.96
C THR A 403 -6.50 -40.08 -41.63
N ALA A 404 -7.37 -41.00 -41.25
CA ALA A 404 -7.48 -42.30 -41.89
C ALA A 404 -7.52 -42.04 -43.39
N ALA A 405 -6.38 -42.33 -44.04
CA ALA A 405 -6.32 -42.35 -45.49
C ALA A 405 -7.45 -43.29 -45.92
N SER A 406 -8.48 -42.71 -46.47
CA SER A 406 -9.59 -43.47 -47.07
C SER A 406 -9.01 -44.48 -48.02
N SER A 407 -9.15 -45.73 -47.68
CA SER A 407 -8.99 -46.85 -48.56
C SER A 407 -10.11 -46.83 -49.60
N ASP A 408 -10.03 -45.93 -50.56
CA ASP A 408 -10.82 -45.99 -51.78
C ASP A 408 -9.87 -46.20 -52.98
N ALA A 409 -9.32 -47.41 -53.01
CA ALA A 409 -8.64 -47.91 -54.21
C ALA A 409 -8.78 -49.41 -54.32
N TYR A 410 -9.99 -49.90 -54.44
CA TYR A 410 -10.26 -51.20 -55.10
C TYR A 410 -11.70 -51.23 -55.58
N GLY A 411 -11.83 -51.13 -56.86
CA GLY A 411 -13.12 -51.44 -57.51
C GLY A 411 -13.31 -50.87 -58.88
N LEU A 412 -12.56 -51.32 -59.84
CA LEU A 412 -13.01 -51.37 -61.22
C LEU A 412 -12.18 -52.41 -61.96
N VAL A 413 -12.76 -53.64 -62.09
CA VAL A 413 -12.62 -54.48 -63.22
C VAL A 413 -13.87 -55.36 -63.37
N HIS A 414 -14.55 -55.16 -64.38
CA HIS A 414 -15.56 -55.85 -65.18
C HIS A 414 -16.87 -55.14 -65.33
#